data_8c2d69c2890a5d11001d0846c5e0c551
#
_entry.id   8c2d69c2890a5d11001d0846c5e0c551
#
_cell.length_a   1.000
_cell.length_b   1.000
_cell.length_c   1.000
_cell.angle_alpha   90.00
_cell.angle_beta   90.00
_cell.angle_gamma   90.00
#
_symmetry.space_group_name_H-M   'P 1'
#
loop_
_entity.id
_entity.type
_entity.pdbx_description
1 polymer ?
#
loop_
_entity_poly.entity_id
_entity_poly.type
_entity_poly.pdbx_seq_one_letter_code
_entity_poly.pdbx_strand_id
1 'polypeptide(L)'
;MAMQYDVKSYHSTVSGVAVGYRTRLKGILISPSTAVTYNTSFCNNVNKSGTYAIAGTTTCTVTIANHGLANGDRVYLDFTSGGSAQDEAYTVANVTTNTFTVTTASLTETGNVTMYPDILVEIDCSNGTAFYTLIPGEGILAKQGIYVGIPNVAITTTLFYG
;
A
#
# COMPACT_ATOMS: atom_id res chain seq x y z
N MET A 1 -7.73 29.66 19.05
CA MET A 1 -7.09 28.74 18.06
C MET A 1 -6.33 27.73 18.87
N ALA A 2 -6.79 26.48 18.95
CA ALA A 2 -6.06 25.43 19.64
C ALA A 2 -4.86 25.06 18.77
N MET A 3 -3.64 25.27 19.26
CA MET A 3 -2.45 24.75 18.60
C MET A 3 -2.48 23.23 18.71
N GLN A 4 -2.35 22.55 17.58
CA GLN A 4 -2.34 21.09 17.51
C GLN A 4 -0.96 20.61 17.99
N TYR A 5 -0.84 20.34 19.30
CA TYR A 5 0.41 19.90 19.94
C TYR A 5 0.71 18.40 19.77
N ASP A 6 -0.17 17.66 19.09
CA ASP A 6 -0.16 16.20 19.04
C ASP A 6 0.19 15.63 17.67
N VAL A 7 0.62 16.45 16.72
CA VAL A 7 1.09 15.97 15.42
C VAL A 7 2.48 15.38 15.55
N LYS A 8 2.59 14.10 15.22
CA LYS A 8 3.83 13.34 15.16
C LYS A 8 4.22 13.09 13.70
N SER A 9 5.45 12.73 13.45
CA SER A 9 5.91 12.34 12.13
C SER A 9 6.59 10.97 12.17
N TYR A 10 6.50 10.28 11.03
CA TYR A 10 7.23 9.02 10.77
C TYR A 10 7.87 9.11 9.39
N HIS A 11 9.14 8.82 9.31
CA HIS A 11 9.93 8.85 8.07
C HIS A 11 10.34 7.44 7.68
N SER A 12 10.20 7.08 6.41
CA SER A 12 10.61 5.78 5.89
C SER A 12 11.08 5.82 4.46
N THR A 13 11.97 4.90 4.13
CA THR A 13 12.45 4.57 2.78
C THR A 13 12.07 3.14 2.37
N VAL A 14 11.35 2.42 3.23
CA VAL A 14 10.91 1.03 3.01
C VAL A 14 9.47 0.85 3.46
N SER A 15 8.80 -0.14 2.87
CA SER A 15 7.45 -0.53 3.29
C SER A 15 7.42 -1.01 4.75
N GLY A 16 6.33 -0.73 5.45
CA GLY A 16 6.18 -1.20 6.82
C GLY A 16 5.09 -0.48 7.62
N VAL A 17 4.89 -0.95 8.85
CA VAL A 17 3.95 -0.34 9.79
C VAL A 17 4.55 0.95 10.36
N ALA A 18 4.01 2.07 9.95
CA ALA A 18 4.40 3.38 10.45
C ALA A 18 3.78 3.69 11.83
N VAL A 19 2.53 3.31 12.01
CA VAL A 19 1.78 3.52 13.26
C VAL A 19 0.94 2.28 13.55
N GLY A 20 1.14 1.67 14.71
CA GLY A 20 0.47 0.42 15.10
C GLY A 20 -0.82 0.59 15.92
N TYR A 21 -1.38 1.77 16.00
CA TYR A 21 -2.58 2.08 16.78
C TYR A 21 -3.50 3.05 16.04
N ARG A 22 -4.76 3.12 16.46
CA ARG A 22 -5.74 4.04 15.89
C ARG A 22 -5.24 5.48 15.92
N THR A 23 -5.20 6.11 14.76
CA THR A 23 -4.68 7.46 14.57
C THR A 23 -5.33 8.14 13.37
N ARG A 24 -4.94 9.37 13.06
CA ARG A 24 -5.35 10.08 11.86
C ARG A 24 -4.13 10.48 11.03
N LEU A 25 -4.20 10.23 9.73
CA LEU A 25 -3.23 10.74 8.77
C LEU A 25 -3.53 12.22 8.52
N LYS A 26 -2.59 13.10 8.86
CA LYS A 26 -2.73 14.56 8.83
C LYS A 26 -2.03 15.20 7.64
N GLY A 27 -0.99 14.59 7.15
CA GLY A 27 -0.24 15.08 6.00
C GLY A 27 0.79 14.08 5.51
N ILE A 28 1.26 14.30 4.30
CA ILE A 28 2.19 13.43 3.60
C ILE A 28 3.22 14.29 2.87
N LEU A 29 4.48 13.92 3.02
CA LEU A 29 5.59 14.37 2.18
C LEU A 29 6.17 13.14 1.49
N ILE A 30 6.23 13.16 0.16
CA ILE A 30 6.91 12.15 -0.65
C ILE A 30 8.02 12.85 -1.43
N SER A 31 9.20 12.24 -1.43
CA SER A 31 10.35 12.75 -2.15
C SER A 31 10.99 11.61 -2.96
N PRO A 32 10.54 11.40 -4.21
CA PRO A 32 11.24 10.50 -5.11
C PRO A 32 12.59 11.09 -5.48
N SER A 33 13.64 10.27 -5.53
CA SER A 33 14.95 10.71 -6.02
C SER A 33 15.05 10.65 -7.55
N THR A 34 14.18 9.88 -8.18
CA THR A 34 14.02 9.75 -9.64
C THR A 34 12.55 9.50 -9.98
N ALA A 35 12.16 9.71 -11.25
CA ALA A 35 10.83 9.28 -11.70
C ALA A 35 10.70 7.76 -11.58
N VAL A 36 9.59 7.29 -11.00
CA VAL A 36 9.25 5.88 -10.82
C VAL A 36 7.84 5.63 -11.34
N THR A 37 7.57 4.44 -11.84
CA THR A 37 6.26 4.08 -12.41
C THR A 37 5.25 3.59 -11.38
N TYR A 38 5.61 3.63 -10.10
CA TYR A 38 4.83 3.06 -9.01
C TYR A 38 4.26 4.12 -8.09
N ASN A 39 3.13 3.80 -7.45
CA ASN A 39 2.46 4.65 -6.48
C ASN A 39 2.84 4.27 -5.05
N THR A 40 3.02 5.25 -4.19
CA THR A 40 3.14 5.01 -2.75
C THR A 40 1.75 4.93 -2.14
N SER A 41 1.49 3.89 -1.35
CA SER A 41 0.20 3.62 -0.73
C SER A 41 0.27 3.77 0.79
N PHE A 42 -0.72 4.45 1.36
CA PHE A 42 -0.94 4.54 2.80
C PHE A 42 -2.21 3.74 3.11
N CYS A 43 -2.08 2.66 3.86
CA CYS A 43 -3.16 1.74 4.15
C CYS A 43 -3.51 1.76 5.63
N ASN A 44 -4.78 1.50 5.96
CA ASN A 44 -5.14 1.09 7.30
C ASN A 44 -4.38 -0.22 7.62
N ASN A 45 -3.76 -0.31 8.81
CA ASN A 45 -2.95 -1.47 9.20
C ASN A 45 -3.81 -2.69 9.55
N VAL A 46 -4.64 -3.09 8.58
CA VAL A 46 -5.42 -4.33 8.58
C VAL A 46 -4.93 -5.18 7.44
N ASN A 47 -4.48 -6.38 7.72
CA ASN A 47 -3.94 -7.24 6.67
C ASN A 47 -4.46 -8.68 6.75
N LYS A 48 -4.34 -9.37 5.62
CA LYS A 48 -4.55 -10.82 5.49
C LYS A 48 -3.40 -11.40 4.68
N SER A 49 -2.88 -12.52 5.12
CA SER A 49 -1.78 -13.21 4.44
C SER A 49 -2.28 -14.44 3.69
N GLY A 50 -1.57 -14.78 2.63
CA GLY A 50 -1.83 -15.96 1.83
C GLY A 50 -0.69 -16.25 0.87
N THR A 51 -1.00 -16.86 -0.26
CA THR A 51 -0.04 -17.23 -1.29
C THR A 51 -0.43 -16.64 -2.64
N TYR A 52 0.54 -16.58 -3.56
CA TYR A 52 0.29 -16.17 -4.92
C TYR A 52 1.00 -17.09 -5.92
N ALA A 53 0.51 -17.08 -7.16
CA ALA A 53 1.12 -17.79 -8.29
C ALA A 53 0.96 -16.99 -9.58
N ILE A 54 2.05 -16.90 -10.35
CA ILE A 54 2.11 -16.34 -11.70
C ILE A 54 2.74 -17.42 -12.60
N ALA A 55 2.03 -17.82 -13.65
CA ALA A 55 2.43 -18.96 -14.50
C ALA A 55 2.80 -18.51 -15.92
N GLY A 56 3.85 -17.72 -16.07
CA GLY A 56 4.34 -17.23 -17.36
C GLY A 56 3.41 -16.26 -18.07
N THR A 57 2.52 -15.61 -17.34
CA THR A 57 1.53 -14.65 -17.84
C THR A 57 1.56 -13.37 -17.02
N THR A 58 0.72 -12.40 -17.38
CA THR A 58 0.49 -11.19 -16.57
C THR A 58 -0.58 -11.38 -15.49
N THR A 59 -1.18 -12.56 -15.39
CA THR A 59 -2.20 -12.86 -14.39
C THR A 59 -1.55 -13.47 -13.15
N CYS A 60 -1.62 -12.75 -12.05
CA CYS A 60 -1.27 -13.23 -10.73
C CYS A 60 -2.54 -13.73 -10.03
N THR A 61 -2.57 -14.98 -9.64
CA THR A 61 -3.64 -15.56 -8.81
C THR A 61 -3.22 -15.49 -7.35
N VAL A 62 -4.00 -14.80 -6.54
CA VAL A 62 -3.81 -14.68 -5.09
C VAL A 62 -4.82 -15.56 -4.37
N THR A 63 -4.34 -16.31 -3.38
CA THR A 63 -5.15 -17.19 -2.53
C THR A 63 -5.09 -16.72 -1.07
N ILE A 64 -6.18 -16.17 -0.58
CA ILE A 64 -6.36 -15.68 0.80
C ILE A 64 -7.76 -16.10 1.26
N ALA A 65 -7.85 -16.89 2.30
CA ALA A 65 -9.13 -17.39 2.81
C ALA A 65 -10.05 -16.24 3.28
N ASN A 66 -11.30 -16.27 2.82
CA ASN A 66 -12.35 -15.32 3.23
C ASN A 66 -11.87 -13.85 3.14
N HIS A 67 -11.25 -13.47 2.04
CA HIS A 67 -10.67 -12.14 1.87
C HIS A 67 -11.72 -11.01 1.88
N GLY A 68 -12.96 -11.28 1.44
CA GLY A 68 -14.09 -10.33 1.52
C GLY A 68 -14.09 -9.24 0.44
N LEU A 69 -13.31 -9.42 -0.64
CA LEU A 69 -13.23 -8.47 -1.74
C LEU A 69 -14.31 -8.69 -2.79
N ALA A 70 -14.56 -7.66 -3.58
CA ALA A 70 -15.37 -7.67 -4.79
C ALA A 70 -14.53 -7.32 -6.03
N ASN A 71 -15.01 -7.66 -7.22
CA ASN A 71 -14.36 -7.23 -8.47
C ASN A 71 -14.31 -5.70 -8.54
N GLY A 72 -13.15 -5.16 -8.86
CA GLY A 72 -12.91 -3.72 -8.94
C GLY A 72 -12.36 -3.10 -7.65
N ASP A 73 -12.34 -3.84 -6.54
CA ASP A 73 -11.70 -3.35 -5.31
C ASP A 73 -10.22 -3.08 -5.54
N ARG A 74 -9.69 -2.11 -4.81
CA ARG A 74 -8.27 -1.80 -4.82
C ARG A 74 -7.63 -2.28 -3.53
N VAL A 75 -6.50 -3.00 -3.65
CA VAL A 75 -5.76 -3.56 -2.52
C VAL A 75 -4.27 -3.32 -2.72
N TYR A 76 -3.54 -3.07 -1.65
CA TYR A 76 -2.08 -3.12 -1.69
C TYR A 76 -1.62 -4.54 -1.41
N LEU A 77 -0.71 -5.06 -2.26
CA LEU A 77 -0.08 -6.37 -2.10
C LEU A 77 1.41 -6.20 -1.82
N ASP A 78 1.87 -6.86 -0.77
CA ASP A 78 3.26 -6.98 -0.35
C ASP A 78 3.68 -8.45 -0.59
N PHE A 79 4.47 -8.70 -1.61
CA PHE A 79 4.97 -10.02 -1.98
C PHE A 79 6.18 -10.39 -1.13
N THR A 80 5.95 -11.03 -0.02
CA THR A 80 6.94 -11.28 1.04
C THR A 80 7.94 -12.40 0.72
N SER A 81 7.70 -13.18 -0.33
CA SER A 81 8.63 -14.20 -0.83
C SER A 81 8.26 -14.62 -2.26
N GLY A 82 9.16 -15.30 -2.95
CA GLY A 82 8.91 -16.00 -4.21
C GLY A 82 9.56 -15.40 -5.44
N GLY A 83 9.93 -14.11 -5.46
CA GLY A 83 10.58 -13.59 -6.65
C GLY A 83 10.55 -12.07 -6.84
N SER A 84 10.10 -11.63 -8.01
CA SER A 84 10.21 -10.25 -8.48
C SER A 84 8.87 -9.56 -8.68
N ALA A 85 7.75 -10.17 -8.21
CA ALA A 85 6.45 -9.51 -8.25
C ALA A 85 6.51 -8.18 -7.51
N GLN A 86 6.00 -7.13 -8.13
CA GLN A 86 6.12 -5.78 -7.62
C GLN A 86 5.12 -5.51 -6.50
N ASP A 87 5.60 -5.00 -5.38
CA ASP A 87 4.76 -4.52 -4.29
C ASP A 87 4.08 -3.23 -4.70
N GLU A 88 2.77 -3.24 -4.88
CA GLU A 88 1.99 -2.05 -5.24
C GLU A 88 0.49 -2.23 -4.98
N ALA A 89 -0.29 -1.21 -5.30
CA ALA A 89 -1.73 -1.28 -5.26
C ALA A 89 -2.29 -1.82 -6.58
N TYR A 90 -3.13 -2.86 -6.48
CA TYR A 90 -3.73 -3.57 -7.61
C TYR A 90 -5.25 -3.46 -7.61
N THR A 91 -5.83 -3.49 -8.81
CA THR A 91 -7.27 -3.68 -8.99
C THR A 91 -7.59 -5.16 -9.08
N VAL A 92 -8.55 -5.60 -8.30
CA VAL A 92 -8.93 -7.00 -8.12
C VAL A 92 -9.93 -7.44 -9.18
N ALA A 93 -9.75 -8.64 -9.73
CA ALA A 93 -10.65 -9.27 -10.70
C ALA A 93 -10.85 -10.76 -10.38
N ASN A 94 -11.82 -11.40 -11.05
CA ASN A 94 -12.13 -12.84 -10.94
C ASN A 94 -12.25 -13.33 -9.49
N VAL A 95 -12.98 -12.59 -8.68
CA VAL A 95 -13.13 -12.83 -7.25
C VAL A 95 -13.97 -14.06 -6.97
N THR A 96 -13.45 -14.94 -6.10
CA THR A 96 -14.17 -16.03 -5.42
C THR A 96 -14.13 -15.82 -3.91
N THR A 97 -14.60 -16.76 -3.11
CA THR A 97 -14.51 -16.68 -1.64
C THR A 97 -13.06 -16.60 -1.13
N ASN A 98 -12.14 -17.30 -1.80
CA ASN A 98 -10.77 -17.50 -1.30
C ASN A 98 -9.69 -17.09 -2.32
N THR A 99 -10.05 -16.73 -3.54
CA THR A 99 -9.08 -16.35 -4.57
C THR A 99 -9.54 -15.12 -5.33
N PHE A 100 -8.58 -14.38 -5.84
CA PHE A 100 -8.78 -13.30 -6.80
C PHE A 100 -7.57 -13.20 -7.72
N THR A 101 -7.68 -12.45 -8.80
CA THR A 101 -6.56 -12.17 -9.70
C THR A 101 -6.25 -10.70 -9.74
N VAL A 102 -4.97 -10.40 -10.00
CA VAL A 102 -4.49 -9.06 -10.34
C VAL A 102 -3.58 -9.14 -11.57
N THR A 103 -3.36 -8.01 -12.23
CA THR A 103 -2.47 -7.92 -13.39
C THR A 103 -1.10 -7.46 -12.93
N THR A 104 -0.07 -8.27 -13.16
CA THR A 104 1.33 -7.99 -12.84
C THR A 104 2.18 -7.97 -14.12
N ALA A 105 3.50 -7.82 -13.99
CA ALA A 105 4.41 -8.17 -15.05
C ALA A 105 4.32 -9.67 -15.38
N SER A 106 4.71 -10.09 -16.60
CA SER A 106 4.76 -11.50 -16.98
C SER A 106 5.93 -12.18 -16.28
N LEU A 107 5.62 -13.03 -15.31
CA LEU A 107 6.57 -13.75 -14.47
C LEU A 107 6.19 -15.24 -14.37
N THR A 108 7.10 -16.06 -13.89
CA THR A 108 6.83 -17.46 -13.49
C THR A 108 7.36 -17.63 -12.08
N GLU A 109 6.49 -17.45 -11.10
CA GLU A 109 6.88 -17.51 -9.69
C GLU A 109 5.68 -17.81 -8.78
N THR A 110 6.00 -18.26 -7.58
CA THR A 110 5.03 -18.50 -6.50
C THR A 110 5.63 -18.07 -5.17
N GLY A 111 4.80 -17.66 -4.23
CA GLY A 111 5.30 -17.25 -2.92
C GLY A 111 4.21 -16.85 -1.96
N ASN A 112 4.61 -16.14 -0.92
CA ASN A 112 3.72 -15.58 0.08
C ASN A 112 3.42 -14.12 -0.23
N VAL A 113 2.22 -13.69 0.14
CA VAL A 113 1.75 -12.33 -0.03
C VAL A 113 0.96 -11.87 1.19
N THR A 114 1.14 -10.61 1.54
CA THR A 114 0.31 -9.91 2.53
C THR A 114 -0.53 -8.85 1.81
N MET A 115 -1.83 -8.87 2.03
CA MET A 115 -2.78 -7.95 1.43
C MET A 115 -3.27 -6.93 2.46
N TYR A 116 -3.28 -5.66 2.07
CA TYR A 116 -3.89 -4.56 2.81
C TYR A 116 -5.11 -4.05 2.00
N PRO A 117 -6.34 -4.39 2.42
CA PRO A 117 -7.54 -4.13 1.63
C PRO A 117 -8.07 -2.70 1.75
N ASP A 118 -7.62 -1.94 2.73
CA ASP A 118 -8.15 -0.60 3.05
C ASP A 118 -7.07 0.45 2.79
N ILE A 119 -7.01 0.94 1.55
CA ILE A 119 -6.10 2.01 1.12
C ILE A 119 -6.71 3.35 1.52
N LEU A 120 -6.03 4.10 2.37
CA LEU A 120 -6.43 5.44 2.83
C LEU A 120 -6.11 6.51 1.79
N VAL A 121 -4.90 6.43 1.22
CA VAL A 121 -4.38 7.34 0.18
C VAL A 121 -3.38 6.59 -0.68
N GLU A 122 -3.42 6.88 -1.97
CA GLU A 122 -2.43 6.44 -2.96
C GLU A 122 -1.88 7.67 -3.67
N ILE A 123 -0.55 7.78 -3.83
CA ILE A 123 0.10 8.92 -4.43
C ILE A 123 0.98 8.47 -5.59
N ASP A 124 0.71 9.04 -6.77
CA ASP A 124 1.50 8.85 -7.97
C ASP A 124 2.87 9.52 -7.82
N CYS A 125 3.93 8.74 -7.97
CA CYS A 125 5.31 9.19 -7.90
C CYS A 125 5.98 9.28 -9.29
N SER A 126 5.23 9.14 -10.38
CA SER A 126 5.74 9.01 -11.75
C SER A 126 6.51 10.24 -12.23
N ASN A 127 6.24 11.42 -11.70
CA ASN A 127 6.92 12.66 -12.10
C ASN A 127 8.32 12.85 -11.48
N GLY A 128 8.74 12.01 -10.52
CA GLY A 128 10.01 12.16 -9.82
C GLY A 128 10.13 13.47 -9.02
N THR A 129 9.02 14.14 -8.76
CA THR A 129 8.99 15.43 -8.06
C THR A 129 8.50 15.25 -6.64
N ALA A 130 9.13 15.95 -5.70
CA ALA A 130 8.68 15.94 -4.31
C ALA A 130 7.25 16.51 -4.22
N PHE A 131 6.41 15.82 -3.48
CA PHE A 131 5.01 16.16 -3.27
C PHE A 131 4.75 16.30 -1.77
N TYR A 132 4.13 17.41 -1.38
CA TYR A 132 3.68 17.65 -0.02
C TYR A 132 2.21 18.01 -0.01
N THR A 133 1.45 17.37 0.86
CA THR A 133 0.05 17.71 1.09
C THR A 133 -0.31 17.66 2.57
N LEU A 134 -1.13 18.61 2.98
CA LEU A 134 -1.85 18.56 4.26
C LEU A 134 -3.25 18.02 3.99
N ILE A 135 -3.70 17.13 4.84
CA ILE A 135 -5.06 16.60 4.79
C ILE A 135 -5.93 17.50 5.67
N PRO A 136 -6.92 18.19 5.09
CA PRO A 136 -7.69 19.19 5.82
C PRO A 136 -8.56 18.59 6.92
N GLY A 137 -8.93 19.44 7.88
CA GLY A 137 -9.81 19.10 9.00
C GLY A 137 -9.16 18.11 9.96
N GLU A 138 -9.94 17.09 10.32
CA GLU A 138 -9.51 16.06 11.26
C GLU A 138 -8.49 15.07 10.66
N GLY A 139 -8.23 15.10 9.34
CA GLY A 139 -7.42 14.11 8.65
C GLY A 139 -8.17 12.80 8.35
N ILE A 140 -7.50 11.84 7.72
CA ILE A 140 -8.08 10.53 7.38
C ILE A 140 -7.91 9.57 8.56
N LEU A 141 -9.02 8.98 9.02
CA LEU A 141 -9.00 8.04 10.14
C LEU A 141 -8.41 6.68 9.73
N ALA A 142 -7.30 6.32 10.33
CA ALA A 142 -6.72 4.98 10.32
C ALA A 142 -7.15 4.23 11.59
N LYS A 143 -8.10 3.31 11.47
CA LYS A 143 -8.74 2.66 12.62
C LYS A 143 -7.82 1.73 13.41
N GLN A 144 -6.85 1.14 12.73
CA GLN A 144 -5.92 0.14 13.30
C GLN A 144 -4.45 0.52 13.08
N GLY A 145 -4.19 1.79 12.74
CA GLY A 145 -2.86 2.28 12.43
C GLY A 145 -2.62 2.46 10.95
N ILE A 146 -1.40 2.80 10.59
CA ILE A 146 -1.01 3.11 9.21
C ILE A 146 0.13 2.18 8.79
N TYR A 147 -0.09 1.44 7.71
CA TYR A 147 0.95 0.77 6.93
C TYR A 147 1.30 1.65 5.73
N VAL A 148 2.59 1.79 5.45
CA VAL A 148 3.11 2.51 4.29
C VAL A 148 3.70 1.51 3.31
N GLY A 149 3.16 1.47 2.10
CA GLY A 149 3.68 0.69 0.99
C GLY A 149 4.57 1.56 0.10
N ILE A 150 5.87 1.30 0.10
CA ILE A 150 6.88 1.99 -0.71
C ILE A 150 7.43 0.99 -1.73
N PRO A 151 6.95 1.01 -2.97
CA PRO A 151 7.27 -0.03 -3.96
C PRO A 151 8.68 0.10 -4.56
N ASN A 152 9.39 1.18 -4.29
CA ASN A 152 10.69 1.45 -4.89
C ASN A 152 11.63 2.18 -3.91
N VAL A 153 12.88 1.73 -3.82
CA VAL A 153 13.92 2.32 -2.96
C VAL A 153 14.27 3.78 -3.29
N ALA A 154 13.88 4.27 -4.47
CA ALA A 154 14.05 5.68 -4.84
C ALA A 154 13.02 6.60 -4.20
N ILE A 155 12.03 6.07 -3.47
CA ILE A 155 10.98 6.83 -2.82
C ILE A 155 11.28 6.97 -1.33
N THR A 156 11.24 8.19 -0.85
CA THR A 156 11.27 8.53 0.58
C THR A 156 9.95 9.15 0.97
N THR A 157 9.38 8.74 2.08
CA THR A 157 8.13 9.31 2.57
C THR A 157 8.21 9.74 4.02
N THR A 158 7.53 10.83 4.36
CA THR A 158 7.27 11.25 5.73
C THR A 158 5.77 11.46 5.87
N LEU A 159 5.15 10.77 6.79
CA LEU A 159 3.76 10.99 7.15
C LEU A 159 3.66 11.76 8.45
N PHE A 160 2.62 12.60 8.55
CA PHE A 160 2.25 13.34 9.76
C PHE A 160 0.93 12.77 10.29
N TYR A 161 0.87 12.49 11.60
CA TYR A 161 -0.28 11.83 12.21
C TYR A 161 -0.53 12.33 13.64
N GLY A 162 -1.76 12.09 14.15
CA GLY A 162 -2.16 12.50 15.51
C GLY A 162 -3.60 12.09 15.84
#